data_43f7695c6e4d7524ca385836eedcd0e3
#
_entry.id   43f7695c6e4d7524ca385836eedcd0e3
#
_cell.length_a   1.000
_cell.length_b   1.000
_cell.length_c   1.000
_cell.angle_alpha   90.00
_cell.angle_beta   90.00
_cell.angle_gamma   90.00
#
_symmetry.space_group_name_H-M   'P 1'
#
loop_
_entity.id
_entity.type
_entity.pdbx_description
1 polymer ?
#
loop_
_entity_poly.entity_id
_entity_poly.type
_entity_poly.pdbx_seq_one_letter_code
_entity_poly.pdbx_strand_id
1 'polypeptide(L)'
;MEIYNDILSAIKVGLTNGEAKPTRVQSLSNLAYDKLVRYLNELESKKMIMQDPLGITEKGYDFLQDYDRIRDFVTAMGIKYFDIPGGEIYEL
;
A
#
# COMPACT_ATOMS: atom_id res chain seq x y z
N MET A 1 9.00 0.88 0.20
CA MET A 1 7.92 1.03 -0.75
C MET A 1 6.67 0.29 -0.35
N GLU A 2 6.82 -0.93 0.10
CA GLU A 2 5.67 -1.67 0.52
C GLU A 2 4.92 -0.99 1.64
N ILE A 3 5.60 -0.31 2.53
CA ILE A 3 4.96 0.32 3.65
C ILE A 3 4.09 1.51 3.21
N TYR A 4 4.48 2.20 2.16
CA TYR A 4 3.63 3.27 1.63
C TYR A 4 2.35 2.66 1.05
N ASN A 5 2.48 1.56 0.35
CA ASN A 5 1.32 0.87 -0.20
C ASN A 5 0.39 0.40 0.92
N ASP A 6 0.95 -0.13 1.99
CA ASP A 6 0.15 -0.62 3.10
C ASP A 6 -0.63 0.52 3.77
N ILE A 7 0.02 1.66 3.97
CA ILE A 7 -0.64 2.80 4.60
C ILE A 7 -1.70 3.37 3.68
N LEU A 8 -1.38 3.55 2.40
CA LEU A 8 -2.35 4.09 1.45
C LEU A 8 -3.55 3.16 1.30
N SER A 9 -3.30 1.85 1.29
CA SER A 9 -4.39 0.88 1.19
C SER A 9 -5.26 0.93 2.44
N ALA A 10 -4.67 1.12 3.61
CA ALA A 10 -5.43 1.23 4.85
C ALA A 10 -6.30 2.48 4.86
N ILE A 11 -5.77 3.60 4.33
CA ILE A 11 -6.55 4.82 4.21
C ILE A 11 -7.72 4.60 3.25
N LYS A 12 -7.46 3.93 2.14
CA LYS A 12 -8.51 3.66 1.15
C LYS A 12 -9.63 2.82 1.74
N VAL A 13 -9.28 1.81 2.52
CA VAL A 13 -10.27 0.97 3.19
C VAL A 13 -11.09 1.82 4.17
N GLY A 14 -10.42 2.67 4.93
CA GLY A 14 -11.13 3.54 5.87
C GLY A 14 -12.09 4.48 5.16
N LEU A 15 -11.66 5.07 4.04
CA LEU A 15 -12.51 5.97 3.28
C LEU A 15 -13.70 5.24 2.69
N THR A 16 -13.51 4.01 2.23
CA THR A 16 -14.59 3.19 1.70
C THR A 16 -15.64 2.91 2.77
N ASN A 17 -15.20 2.77 4.02
CA ASN A 17 -16.09 2.48 5.12
C ASN A 17 -16.61 3.73 5.82
N GLY A 18 -16.45 4.89 5.20
CA GLY A 18 -17.01 6.14 5.70
C GLY A 18 -15.97 7.17 6.03
N GLU A 19 -14.97 6.82 6.81
CA GLU A 19 -14.01 7.82 7.23
C GLU A 19 -12.71 7.16 7.60
N ALA A 20 -11.60 7.75 7.16
CA ALA A 20 -10.28 7.25 7.53
C ALA A 20 -9.78 8.07 8.70
N LYS A 21 -9.56 7.43 9.83
CA LYS A 21 -8.97 8.07 11.00
C LYS A 21 -7.60 7.47 11.23
N PRO A 22 -6.67 8.26 11.75
CA PRO A 22 -5.31 7.73 12.00
C PRO A 22 -5.30 6.48 12.86
N THR A 23 -6.17 6.39 13.87
CA THR A 23 -6.20 5.21 14.72
C THR A 23 -6.63 3.98 13.95
N ARG A 24 -7.56 4.15 13.00
CA ARG A 24 -8.01 3.04 12.18
C ARG A 24 -6.91 2.61 11.22
N VAL A 25 -6.22 3.59 10.63
CA VAL A 25 -5.10 3.31 9.73
C VAL A 25 -3.99 2.60 10.49
N GLN A 26 -3.75 3.00 11.73
CA GLN A 26 -2.76 2.34 12.56
C GLN A 26 -3.11 0.88 12.76
N SER A 27 -4.36 0.61 13.08
CA SER A 27 -4.83 -0.75 13.31
C SER A 27 -4.68 -1.60 12.05
N LEU A 28 -5.05 -1.04 10.90
CA LEU A 28 -5.03 -1.80 9.65
C LEU A 28 -3.61 -2.00 9.13
N SER A 29 -2.70 -1.06 9.38
CA SER A 29 -1.34 -1.16 8.88
C SER A 29 -0.39 -1.84 9.86
N ASN A 30 -0.85 -2.04 11.11
CA ASN A 30 -0.05 -2.73 12.13
C ASN A 30 1.27 -2.02 12.43
N LEU A 31 1.22 -0.70 12.49
CA LEU A 31 2.41 0.10 12.78
C LEU A 31 2.30 0.75 14.14
N ALA A 32 3.44 1.04 14.75
CA ALA A 32 3.45 1.87 15.95
C ALA A 32 3.00 3.27 15.57
N TYR A 33 2.34 3.94 16.50
CA TYR A 33 1.71 5.24 16.19
C TYR A 33 2.73 6.28 15.76
N ASP A 34 3.88 6.34 16.42
CA ASP A 34 4.91 7.32 16.08
C ASP A 34 5.47 7.07 14.68
N LYS A 35 5.60 5.81 14.29
CA LYS A 35 6.04 5.49 12.94
C LYS A 35 4.96 5.85 11.91
N LEU A 36 3.71 5.58 12.25
CA LEU A 36 2.62 5.94 11.36
C LEU A 36 2.59 7.45 11.12
N VAL A 37 2.72 8.24 12.18
CA VAL A 37 2.72 9.69 12.04
C VAL A 37 3.84 10.15 11.13
N ARG A 38 5.02 9.56 11.29
CA ARG A 38 6.15 9.92 10.44
C ARG A 38 5.88 9.60 8.98
N TYR A 39 5.33 8.42 8.71
CA TYR A 39 5.02 8.06 7.33
C TYR A 39 3.90 8.88 6.75
N LEU A 40 2.89 9.23 7.56
CA LEU A 40 1.83 10.11 7.07
C LEU A 40 2.39 11.47 6.67
N ASN A 41 3.31 12.01 7.47
CA ASN A 41 3.92 13.28 7.14
C ASN A 41 4.78 13.18 5.87
N GLU A 42 5.48 12.06 5.70
CA GLU A 42 6.24 11.83 4.47
C GLU A 42 5.32 11.76 3.25
N LEU A 43 4.23 11.03 3.37
CA LEU A 43 3.29 10.90 2.25
C LEU A 43 2.64 12.23 1.92
N GLU A 44 2.36 13.04 2.94
CA GLU A 44 1.80 14.36 2.71
C GLU A 44 2.83 15.25 2.01
N SER A 45 4.09 15.19 2.41
CA SER A 45 5.13 15.99 1.78
C SER A 45 5.33 15.58 0.33
N LYS A 46 5.06 14.33 -0.01
CA LYS A 46 5.12 13.86 -1.38
C LYS A 46 3.81 14.09 -2.12
N LYS A 47 2.84 14.70 -1.46
CA LYS A 47 1.54 15.05 -2.03
C LYS A 47 0.72 13.84 -2.44
N MET A 48 0.93 12.74 -1.76
CA MET A 48 0.15 11.52 -2.00
C MET A 48 -1.08 11.46 -1.13
N ILE A 49 -1.09 12.17 0.00
CA ILE A 49 -2.25 12.25 0.87
C ILE A 49 -2.47 13.67 1.31
N MET A 50 -3.68 13.91 1.84
CA MET A 50 -4.00 15.11 2.57
C MET A 50 -4.31 14.69 3.98
N GLN A 51 -4.06 15.59 4.93
CA GLN A 51 -4.46 15.34 6.31
C GLN A 51 -5.44 16.45 6.70
N ASP A 52 -6.33 16.15 7.67
CA ASP A 52 -7.33 17.08 8.18
C ASP A 52 -8.31 17.55 7.11
N PRO A 53 -9.12 16.70 6.57
CA PRO A 53 -9.26 15.28 6.90
C PRO A 53 -8.29 14.41 6.11
N LEU A 54 -8.06 13.23 6.62
CA LEU A 54 -7.17 12.30 5.97
C LEU A 54 -7.80 11.80 4.68
N GLY A 55 -7.08 11.91 3.61
CA GLY A 55 -7.56 11.48 2.29
C GLY A 55 -6.39 11.17 1.37
N ILE A 56 -6.71 10.58 0.24
CA ILE A 56 -5.71 10.21 -0.76
C ILE A 56 -5.86 11.14 -1.95
N THR A 57 -4.74 11.68 -2.41
CA THR A 57 -4.74 12.53 -3.60
C THR A 57 -4.73 11.69 -4.86
N GLU A 58 -4.89 12.35 -6.00
CA GLU A 58 -4.78 11.66 -7.28
C GLU A 58 -3.43 10.97 -7.41
N LYS A 59 -2.38 11.65 -6.99
CA LYS A 59 -1.03 11.08 -7.03
C LYS A 59 -0.94 9.84 -6.16
N GLY A 60 -1.58 9.85 -4.99
CA GLY A 60 -1.62 8.68 -4.12
C GLY A 60 -2.36 7.51 -4.75
N TYR A 61 -3.47 7.77 -5.43
CA TYR A 61 -4.20 6.72 -6.12
C TYR A 61 -3.38 6.18 -7.29
N ASP A 62 -2.67 7.05 -8.00
CA ASP A 62 -1.80 6.61 -9.09
C ASP A 62 -0.71 5.68 -8.56
N PHE A 63 -0.14 6.02 -7.41
CA PHE A 63 0.87 5.17 -6.80
C PHE A 63 0.30 3.80 -6.46
N LEU A 64 -0.89 3.76 -5.88
CA LEU A 64 -1.53 2.48 -5.55
C LEU A 64 -1.78 1.65 -6.79
N GLN A 65 -2.26 2.29 -7.85
CA GLN A 65 -2.55 1.59 -9.08
C GLN A 65 -1.28 1.05 -9.72
N ASP A 66 -0.23 1.84 -9.76
CA ASP A 66 1.04 1.42 -10.33
C ASP A 66 1.67 0.30 -9.51
N TYR A 67 1.58 0.39 -8.18
CA TYR A 67 2.10 -0.65 -7.31
C TYR A 67 1.38 -1.97 -7.56
N ASP A 68 0.04 -1.92 -7.71
CA ASP A 68 -0.72 -3.11 -7.97
C ASP A 68 -0.35 -3.74 -9.30
N ARG A 69 -0.14 -2.94 -10.34
CA ARG A 69 0.25 -3.46 -11.62
C ARG A 69 1.61 -4.15 -11.56
N ILE A 70 2.58 -3.53 -10.88
CA ILE A 70 3.91 -4.10 -10.76
C ILE A 70 3.84 -5.40 -9.98
N ARG A 71 3.08 -5.41 -8.89
CA ARG A 71 2.94 -6.60 -8.07
C ARG A 71 2.29 -7.74 -8.86
N ASP A 72 1.26 -7.42 -9.62
CA ASP A 72 0.56 -8.42 -10.40
C ASP A 72 1.47 -8.98 -11.50
N PHE A 73 2.25 -8.12 -12.12
CA PHE A 73 3.19 -8.56 -13.14
C PHE A 73 4.25 -9.49 -12.55
N VAL A 74 4.82 -9.11 -11.41
CA VAL A 74 5.84 -9.93 -10.75
C VAL A 74 5.24 -11.27 -10.30
N THR A 75 4.01 -11.23 -9.79
CA THR A 75 3.33 -12.45 -9.37
C THR A 75 3.11 -13.38 -10.56
N ALA A 76 2.65 -12.81 -11.67
CA ALA A 76 2.41 -13.61 -12.87
C ALA A 76 3.72 -14.21 -13.39
N MET A 77 4.80 -13.43 -13.36
CA MET A 77 6.09 -13.94 -13.77
C MET A 77 6.57 -15.06 -12.85
N GLY A 78 6.38 -14.88 -11.56
CA GLY A 78 6.77 -15.90 -10.59
C GLY A 78 6.03 -17.20 -10.80
N ILE A 79 4.71 -17.10 -11.00
CA ILE A 79 3.93 -18.29 -11.25
C ILE A 79 4.38 -18.96 -12.52
N LYS A 80 4.69 -18.18 -13.54
CA LYS A 80 5.05 -18.75 -14.82
C LYS A 80 6.44 -19.34 -14.83
N TYR A 81 7.39 -18.73 -14.09
CA TYR A 81 8.78 -19.14 -14.24
C TYR A 81 9.40 -19.70 -12.96
N PHE A 82 8.84 -19.41 -11.79
CA PHE A 82 9.46 -19.79 -10.56
C PHE A 82 8.57 -20.61 -9.66
N ASP A 83 7.27 -20.49 -9.79
CA ASP A 83 6.38 -21.16 -8.88
C ASP A 83 5.94 -22.44 -9.50
N ILE A 84 6.79 -23.39 -9.53
CA ILE A 84 6.53 -24.57 -10.22
C ILE A 84 5.88 -25.55 -9.31
N PRO A 85 4.81 -26.13 -9.70
CA PRO A 85 4.16 -27.08 -8.85
C PRO A 85 5.11 -28.20 -8.51
N GLY A 86 5.06 -28.59 -7.30
CA GLY A 86 5.95 -29.61 -6.89
C GLY A 86 7.22 -29.04 -6.37
N GLY A 87 7.32 -27.78 -6.39
CA GLY A 87 8.47 -27.12 -5.85
C GLY A 87 9.63 -27.09 -6.68
N GLU A 88 9.55 -27.54 -7.95
CA GLU A 88 10.64 -27.42 -8.66
C GLU A 88 10.69 -26.26 -9.28
N ILE A 89 11.65 -25.69 -9.28
CA ILE A 89 11.89 -24.63 -10.00
C ILE A 89 12.49 -25.01 -11.14
N TYR A 90 12.09 -24.72 -12.20
CA TYR A 90 12.73 -24.96 -13.30
C TYR A 90 13.87 -24.26 -13.33
N GLU A 91 14.71 -24.67 -13.74
CA GLU A 91 15.71 -24.25 -14.08
C GLU A 91 15.60 -23.25 -14.84
N LEU A 92 15.38 -22.37 -14.62
CA LEU A 92 15.35 -21.32 -15.39
C LEU A 92 16.61 -20.95 -15.78
#